data_65644a4ce201690c2aab4ebd92a48abc
#
_entry.id   65644a4ce201690c2aab4ebd92a48abc
#
_cell.length_a   1.000
_cell.length_b   1.000
_cell.length_c   1.000
_cell.angle_alpha   90.00
_cell.angle_beta   90.00
_cell.angle_gamma   90.00
#
_symmetry.space_group_name_H-M   'P 1'
#
loop_
_entity.id
_entity.type
_entity.pdbx_description
1 polymer ?
#
loop_
_entity_poly.entity_id
_entity_poly.type
_entity_poly.pdbx_seq_one_letter_code
_entity_poly.pdbx_strand_id
1 'polypeptide(L)'
;MLEKIIELTNEYIESMPKKERKKYGQFFTSMETARFMSGLYNFDEKTGKVSVLDAGAGSGILSCAFIERLETIDSIQEIELTCYENDENVLPLLKRNLEYCKEETKKKLTVNIVEDNYILSQYLDFNHMLGGNAEPKKYDFVIGNPPYMKIPKDAPEATAMPEVCYGAPNLYFIFASMGLFNLCENGEMVYILSLIHI
;
A
#
# COMPACT_ATOMS: atom_id res chain seq x y z
N MET A 1 1.59 -8.22 17.29
CA MET A 1 0.99 -7.06 16.57
C MET A 1 0.12 -7.54 15.39
N LEU A 2 0.68 -8.17 14.37
CA LEU A 2 -0.05 -8.59 13.16
C LEU A 2 -1.22 -9.55 13.43
N GLU A 3 -1.07 -10.51 14.33
CA GLU A 3 -2.14 -11.46 14.72
C GLU A 3 -3.41 -10.75 15.17
N LYS A 4 -3.26 -9.69 15.99
CA LYS A 4 -4.41 -8.89 16.44
C LYS A 4 -5.07 -8.11 15.31
N ILE A 5 -4.29 -7.59 14.35
CA ILE A 5 -4.82 -6.90 13.16
C ILE A 5 -5.62 -7.87 12.27
N ILE A 6 -5.14 -9.11 12.11
CA ILE A 6 -5.87 -10.16 11.39
C ILE A 6 -7.20 -10.49 12.08
N GLU A 7 -7.18 -10.66 13.40
CA GLU A 7 -8.40 -10.90 14.20
C GLU A 7 -9.42 -9.77 13.99
N LEU A 8 -9.00 -8.51 14.19
CA LEU A 8 -9.86 -7.34 14.01
C LEU A 8 -10.40 -7.20 12.58
N THR A 9 -9.60 -7.57 11.58
CA THR A 9 -10.00 -7.58 10.17
C THR A 9 -11.05 -8.66 9.91
N ASN A 10 -10.85 -9.86 10.45
CA ASN A 10 -11.80 -10.97 10.30
C ASN A 10 -13.14 -10.65 10.98
N GLU A 11 -13.13 -10.11 12.20
CA GLU A 11 -14.33 -9.65 12.90
C GLU A 11 -15.11 -8.62 12.07
N TYR A 12 -14.37 -7.68 11.44
CA TYR A 12 -14.98 -6.68 10.57
C TYR A 12 -15.63 -7.31 9.34
N ILE A 13 -14.96 -8.25 8.66
CA ILE A 13 -15.50 -8.99 7.52
C ILE A 13 -16.74 -9.76 7.94
N GLU A 14 -16.72 -10.43 9.09
CA GLU A 14 -17.86 -11.21 9.60
C GLU A 14 -19.07 -10.35 9.94
N SER A 15 -18.87 -9.10 10.33
CA SER A 15 -19.95 -8.14 10.60
C SER A 15 -20.65 -7.64 9.33
N MET A 16 -20.01 -7.77 8.15
CA MET A 16 -20.57 -7.32 6.89
C MET A 16 -21.71 -8.23 6.38
N PRO A 17 -22.68 -7.70 5.60
CA PRO A 17 -23.64 -8.52 4.86
C PRO A 17 -22.94 -9.52 3.93
N LYS A 18 -23.46 -10.76 3.83
CA LYS A 18 -22.84 -11.84 3.03
C LYS A 18 -22.50 -11.44 1.58
N LYS A 19 -23.30 -10.55 0.98
CA LYS A 19 -23.09 -10.08 -0.39
C LYS A 19 -21.85 -9.17 -0.50
N GLU A 20 -21.56 -8.40 0.53
CA GLU A 20 -20.42 -7.49 0.60
C GLU A 20 -19.13 -8.23 1.02
N ARG A 21 -19.24 -9.24 1.89
CA ARG A 21 -18.09 -10.08 2.27
C ARG A 21 -17.33 -10.64 1.07
N LYS A 22 -18.07 -11.05 0.02
CA LYS A 22 -17.45 -11.58 -1.20
C LYS A 22 -16.71 -10.50 -1.96
N LYS A 23 -17.17 -9.24 -1.89
CA LYS A 23 -16.50 -8.09 -2.52
C LYS A 23 -15.20 -7.73 -1.78
N TYR A 24 -15.21 -7.76 -0.45
CA TYR A 24 -14.07 -7.33 0.38
C TYR A 24 -13.17 -8.50 0.83
N GLY A 25 -13.76 -9.62 1.21
CA GLY A 25 -13.01 -10.75 1.81
C GLY A 25 -11.99 -11.43 0.91
N GLN A 26 -12.09 -11.23 -0.40
CA GLN A 26 -11.12 -11.78 -1.34
C GLN A 26 -9.87 -10.92 -1.54
N PHE A 27 -9.83 -9.73 -0.92
CA PHE A 27 -8.76 -8.75 -1.15
C PHE A 27 -7.83 -8.56 0.05
N PHE A 28 -8.20 -9.03 1.23
CA PHE A 28 -7.32 -8.90 2.38
C PHE A 28 -6.21 -9.96 2.33
N THR A 29 -4.99 -9.49 2.53
CA THR A 29 -3.79 -10.32 2.51
C THR A 29 -3.74 -11.25 3.74
N SER A 30 -3.36 -12.52 3.58
CA SER A 30 -3.18 -13.42 4.73
C SER A 30 -1.95 -13.00 5.55
N MET A 31 -1.93 -13.42 6.82
CA MET A 31 -0.80 -13.17 7.73
C MET A 31 0.52 -13.70 7.18
N GLU A 32 0.51 -14.92 6.66
CA GLU A 32 1.68 -15.59 6.11
C GLU A 32 2.22 -14.83 4.90
N THR A 33 1.34 -14.41 4.00
CA THR A 33 1.70 -13.62 2.83
C THR A 33 2.26 -12.25 3.23
N ALA A 34 1.65 -11.59 4.20
CA ALA A 34 2.09 -10.28 4.66
C ALA A 34 3.48 -10.35 5.33
N ARG A 35 3.73 -11.37 6.17
CA ARG A 35 5.06 -11.62 6.75
C ARG A 35 6.10 -11.99 5.70
N PHE A 36 5.74 -12.81 4.72
CA PHE A 36 6.62 -13.14 3.63
C PHE A 36 7.03 -11.88 2.84
N MET A 37 6.08 -11.05 2.46
CA MET A 37 6.35 -9.81 1.71
C MET A 37 7.25 -8.86 2.49
N SER A 38 6.94 -8.61 3.77
CA SER A 38 7.75 -7.73 4.62
C SER A 38 9.16 -8.29 4.87
N GLY A 39 9.35 -9.59 4.75
CA GLY A 39 10.63 -10.27 4.85
C GLY A 39 11.52 -10.17 3.60
N LEU A 40 11.00 -9.72 2.46
CA LEU A 40 11.75 -9.62 1.21
C LEU A 40 12.64 -8.35 1.12
N TYR A 41 12.39 -7.37 1.98
CA TYR A 41 13.15 -6.12 1.96
C TYR A 41 14.53 -6.26 2.59
N ASN A 42 15.50 -5.56 2.01
CA ASN A 42 16.84 -5.40 2.59
C ASN A 42 16.93 -4.08 3.37
N PHE A 43 17.36 -4.16 4.61
CA PHE A 43 17.52 -3.01 5.51
C PHE A 43 18.98 -2.68 5.85
N ASP A 44 19.97 -3.39 5.28
CA ASP A 44 21.38 -3.32 5.69
C ASP A 44 21.97 -1.90 5.61
N GLU A 45 21.54 -1.12 4.62
CA GLU A 45 22.03 0.26 4.43
C GLU A 45 21.12 1.33 5.05
N LYS A 46 20.00 0.92 5.70
CA LYS A 46 19.01 1.86 6.25
C LYS A 46 19.28 2.12 7.73
N THR A 47 19.34 3.38 8.10
CA THR A 47 19.56 3.82 9.49
C THR A 47 18.67 5.00 9.86
N GLY A 48 18.33 5.10 11.14
CA GLY A 48 17.58 6.21 11.70
C GLY A 48 16.11 6.21 11.29
N LYS A 49 15.74 6.91 10.22
CA LYS A 49 14.36 7.06 9.74
C LYS A 49 14.18 6.42 8.38
N VAL A 50 13.06 5.75 8.19
CA VAL A 50 12.61 5.23 6.89
C VAL A 50 11.22 5.72 6.56
N SER A 51 10.95 5.89 5.26
CA SER A 51 9.65 6.25 4.69
C SER A 51 9.04 5.08 3.93
N VAL A 52 7.77 4.81 4.20
CA VAL A 52 7.04 3.64 3.67
C VAL A 52 5.74 4.09 3.03
N LEU A 53 5.44 3.55 1.86
CA LEU A 53 4.17 3.73 1.16
C LEU A 53 3.42 2.40 1.08
N ASP A 54 2.17 2.38 1.55
CA ASP A 54 1.20 1.32 1.32
C ASP A 54 0.06 1.88 0.46
N ALA A 55 0.14 1.58 -0.84
CA ALA A 55 -0.83 2.07 -1.81
C ALA A 55 -2.01 1.09 -1.94
N GLY A 56 -3.21 1.55 -1.59
CA GLY A 56 -4.37 0.67 -1.46
C GLY A 56 -4.27 -0.18 -0.20
N ALA A 57 -4.06 0.47 0.95
CA ALA A 57 -3.70 -0.17 2.21
C ALA A 57 -4.77 -1.13 2.77
N GLY A 58 -6.03 -0.99 2.33
CA GLY A 58 -7.12 -1.84 2.81
C GLY A 58 -7.25 -1.78 4.33
N SER A 59 -7.16 -2.93 4.99
CA SER A 59 -7.18 -2.98 6.46
C SER A 59 -5.86 -2.64 7.15
N GLY A 60 -4.78 -2.37 6.40
CA GLY A 60 -3.45 -2.08 6.94
C GLY A 60 -2.64 -3.31 7.33
N ILE A 61 -3.03 -4.51 6.88
CA ILE A 61 -2.31 -5.76 7.20
C ILE A 61 -0.86 -5.70 6.71
N LEU A 62 -0.60 -5.24 5.49
CA LEU A 62 0.75 -5.12 4.93
C LEU A 62 1.57 -4.09 5.68
N SER A 63 1.00 -2.92 5.96
CA SER A 63 1.61 -1.89 6.81
C SER A 63 2.00 -2.43 8.18
N CYS A 64 1.10 -3.17 8.85
CA CYS A 64 1.36 -3.77 10.14
C CYS A 64 2.47 -4.83 10.09
N ALA A 65 2.47 -5.71 9.07
CA ALA A 65 3.52 -6.70 8.89
C ALA A 65 4.89 -6.05 8.65
N PHE A 66 4.92 -4.94 7.92
CA PHE A 66 6.14 -4.18 7.69
C PHE A 66 6.65 -3.54 9.00
N ILE A 67 5.77 -2.91 9.80
CA ILE A 67 6.12 -2.36 11.11
C ILE A 67 6.63 -3.47 12.04
N GLU A 68 5.94 -4.61 12.12
CA GLU A 68 6.35 -5.77 12.93
C GLU A 68 7.75 -6.27 12.52
N ARG A 69 8.06 -6.29 11.23
CA ARG A 69 9.40 -6.64 10.73
C ARG A 69 10.46 -5.63 11.17
N LEU A 70 10.15 -4.34 11.13
CA LEU A 70 11.08 -3.29 11.56
C LEU A 70 11.39 -3.31 13.06
N GLU A 71 10.53 -3.91 13.91
CA GLU A 71 10.85 -4.12 15.33
C GLU A 71 12.14 -4.91 15.54
N THR A 72 12.53 -5.75 14.58
CA THR A 72 13.74 -6.58 14.63
C THR A 72 14.97 -5.90 14.04
N ILE A 73 14.86 -4.66 13.55
CA ILE A 73 15.93 -3.92 12.88
C ILE A 73 16.37 -2.74 13.77
N ASP A 74 17.41 -2.95 14.56
CA ASP A 74 17.88 -1.97 15.54
C ASP A 74 18.40 -0.66 14.93
N SER A 75 18.90 -0.69 13.70
CA SER A 75 19.40 0.50 13.00
C SER A 75 18.30 1.51 12.67
N ILE A 76 17.03 1.09 12.57
CA ILE A 76 15.89 1.95 12.24
C ILE A 76 15.16 2.31 13.53
N GLN A 77 14.94 3.60 13.79
CA GLN A 77 14.28 4.11 14.99
C GLN A 77 12.95 4.83 14.70
N GLU A 78 12.81 5.38 13.50
CA GLU A 78 11.63 6.14 13.10
C GLU A 78 11.04 5.59 11.79
N ILE A 79 9.73 5.50 11.73
CA ILE A 79 8.95 5.04 10.56
C ILE A 79 7.97 6.16 10.18
N GLU A 80 8.06 6.63 8.94
CA GLU A 80 7.04 7.49 8.35
C GLU A 80 6.21 6.67 7.35
N LEU A 81 5.02 6.26 7.76
CA LEU A 81 4.10 5.46 6.97
C LEU A 81 3.07 6.36 6.29
N THR A 82 2.92 6.21 4.97
CA THR A 82 1.82 6.80 4.21
C THR A 82 0.97 5.69 3.63
N CYS A 83 -0.33 5.72 3.94
CA CYS A 83 -1.33 4.77 3.42
C CYS A 83 -2.32 5.51 2.53
N TYR A 84 -2.55 5.02 1.32
CA TYR A 84 -3.66 5.45 0.48
C TYR A 84 -4.80 4.44 0.57
N GLU A 85 -6.00 4.92 0.89
CA GLU A 85 -7.22 4.14 0.86
C GLU A 85 -8.40 5.08 0.59
N ASN A 86 -9.27 4.73 -0.34
CA ASN A 86 -10.41 5.56 -0.72
C ASN A 86 -11.78 4.89 -0.48
N ASP A 87 -11.82 3.66 0.02
CA ASP A 87 -13.08 3.02 0.39
C ASP A 87 -13.50 3.47 1.80
N GLU A 88 -14.53 4.32 1.84
CA GLU A 88 -15.09 4.86 3.10
C GLU A 88 -15.53 3.77 4.08
N ASN A 89 -15.87 2.57 3.59
CA ASN A 89 -16.25 1.46 4.47
C ASN A 89 -15.02 0.80 5.13
N VAL A 90 -13.86 0.84 4.49
CA VAL A 90 -12.62 0.22 5.00
C VAL A 90 -11.80 1.20 5.84
N LEU A 91 -11.88 2.49 5.57
CA LEU A 91 -11.13 3.55 6.28
C LEU A 91 -11.24 3.49 7.82
N PRO A 92 -12.41 3.26 8.44
CA PRO A 92 -12.50 3.16 9.91
C PRO A 92 -11.68 1.99 10.45
N LEU A 93 -11.66 0.85 9.73
CA LEU A 93 -10.86 -0.32 10.09
C LEU A 93 -9.36 0.00 9.97
N LEU A 94 -8.93 0.59 8.86
CA LEU A 94 -7.54 1.00 8.64
C LEU A 94 -7.06 1.93 9.77
N LYS A 95 -7.82 2.98 10.07
CA LYS A 95 -7.49 3.94 11.12
C LYS A 95 -7.32 3.26 12.48
N ARG A 96 -8.27 2.39 12.87
CA ARG A 96 -8.20 1.62 14.11
C ARG A 96 -6.98 0.71 14.16
N ASN A 97 -6.71 0.00 13.09
CA ASN A 97 -5.61 -0.95 13.01
C ASN A 97 -4.24 -0.25 13.07
N LEU A 98 -4.08 0.89 12.39
CA LEU A 98 -2.84 1.67 12.43
C LEU A 98 -2.63 2.38 13.77
N GLU A 99 -3.69 2.82 14.46
CA GLU A 99 -3.56 3.34 15.82
C GLU A 99 -3.09 2.25 16.79
N TYR A 100 -3.65 1.04 16.70
CA TYR A 100 -3.14 -0.11 17.46
C TYR A 100 -1.66 -0.39 17.15
N CYS A 101 -1.24 -0.36 15.88
CA CYS A 101 0.17 -0.52 15.53
C CYS A 101 1.05 0.57 16.18
N LYS A 102 0.55 1.80 16.24
CA LYS A 102 1.28 2.93 16.84
C LYS A 102 1.41 2.81 18.36
N GLU A 103 0.41 2.23 19.03
CA GLU A 103 0.47 1.96 20.46
C GLU A 103 1.43 0.81 20.82
N GLU A 104 1.50 -0.21 19.96
CA GLU A 104 2.27 -1.43 20.21
C GLU A 104 3.73 -1.36 19.78
N THR A 105 4.07 -0.52 18.80
CA THR A 105 5.43 -0.42 18.28
C THR A 105 6.35 0.30 19.25
N LYS A 106 7.60 -0.16 19.34
CA LYS A 106 8.68 0.51 20.08
C LYS A 106 9.36 1.62 19.26
N LYS A 107 9.06 1.67 17.96
CA LYS A 107 9.62 2.66 17.06
C LYS A 107 8.76 3.93 17.10
N LYS A 108 9.36 5.06 16.75
CA LYS A 108 8.58 6.28 16.54
C LYS A 108 7.84 6.18 15.22
N LEU A 109 6.54 5.89 15.28
CA LEU A 109 5.68 5.74 14.11
C LEU A 109 4.87 7.02 13.85
N THR A 110 5.06 7.58 12.66
CA THR A 110 4.20 8.65 12.13
C THR A 110 3.36 8.07 11.01
N VAL A 111 2.05 8.18 11.12
CA VAL A 111 1.08 7.66 10.15
C VAL A 111 0.39 8.81 9.42
N ASN A 112 0.39 8.76 8.09
CA ASN A 112 -0.37 9.63 7.22
C ASN A 112 -1.34 8.80 6.38
N ILE A 113 -2.64 8.93 6.62
CA ILE A 113 -3.69 8.27 5.84
C ILE A 113 -4.22 9.29 4.83
N VAL A 114 -4.09 8.98 3.56
CA VAL A 114 -4.60 9.77 2.44
C VAL A 114 -5.88 9.13 1.95
N GLU A 115 -7.00 9.77 2.27
CA GLU A 115 -8.37 9.31 1.95
C GLU A 115 -8.74 9.73 0.52
N ASP A 116 -7.90 9.36 -0.47
CA ASP A 116 -8.06 9.76 -1.85
C ASP A 116 -7.63 8.63 -2.81
N ASN A 117 -7.97 8.78 -4.08
CA ASN A 117 -7.53 7.88 -5.12
C ASN A 117 -6.02 8.02 -5.33
N TYR A 118 -5.28 6.94 -5.08
CA TYR A 118 -3.82 6.91 -5.16
C TYR A 118 -3.26 7.39 -6.51
N ILE A 119 -3.93 7.06 -7.60
CA ILE A 119 -3.48 7.41 -8.95
C ILE A 119 -3.83 8.87 -9.25
N LEU A 120 -5.12 9.23 -9.04
CA LEU A 120 -5.62 10.55 -9.43
C LEU A 120 -5.07 11.69 -8.58
N SER A 121 -4.65 11.42 -7.36
CA SER A 121 -4.00 12.42 -6.51
C SER A 121 -2.56 12.75 -6.95
N GLN A 122 -1.92 11.90 -7.76
CA GLN A 122 -0.50 12.03 -8.10
C GLN A 122 -0.19 12.04 -9.60
N TYR A 123 -1.18 11.79 -10.48
CA TYR A 123 -0.92 11.65 -11.91
C TYR A 123 -0.32 12.92 -12.55
N LEU A 124 -0.61 14.10 -12.03
CA LEU A 124 -0.02 15.34 -12.54
C LEU A 124 1.50 15.36 -12.29
N ASP A 125 1.95 14.93 -11.12
CA ASP A 125 3.37 14.84 -10.79
C ASP A 125 4.05 13.76 -11.64
N PHE A 126 3.38 12.61 -11.84
CA PHE A 126 3.84 11.55 -12.72
C PHE A 126 4.02 12.07 -14.16
N ASN A 127 3.04 12.76 -14.71
CA ASN A 127 3.10 13.31 -16.07
C ASN A 127 4.14 14.44 -16.18
N HIS A 128 4.29 15.27 -15.14
CA HIS A 128 5.32 16.31 -15.08
C HIS A 128 6.73 15.71 -15.02
N MET A 129 6.91 14.56 -14.38
CA MET A 129 8.21 13.86 -14.41
C MET A 129 8.58 13.44 -15.82
N LEU A 130 7.64 12.99 -16.63
CA LEU A 130 7.87 12.71 -18.05
C LEU A 130 8.28 13.98 -18.81
N GLY A 131 7.88 15.17 -18.33
CA GLY A 131 8.29 16.50 -18.80
C GLY A 131 9.49 17.14 -18.07
N GLY A 132 10.04 16.49 -17.04
CA GLY A 132 11.23 16.93 -16.31
C GLY A 132 11.00 17.96 -15.18
N ASN A 133 9.77 18.18 -14.72
CA ASN A 133 9.41 19.25 -13.76
C ASN A 133 8.72 18.78 -12.48
N ALA A 134 8.74 17.47 -12.14
CA ALA A 134 8.06 16.96 -10.96
C ALA A 134 9.00 16.82 -9.76
N GLU A 135 8.50 17.15 -8.57
CA GLU A 135 9.11 16.86 -7.28
C GLU A 135 8.16 15.97 -6.43
N PRO A 136 7.90 14.72 -6.84
CA PRO A 136 6.98 13.84 -6.14
C PRO A 136 7.54 13.43 -4.79
N LYS A 137 6.66 13.13 -3.82
CA LYS A 137 7.07 12.48 -2.59
C LYS A 137 7.65 11.10 -2.92
N LYS A 138 8.85 10.83 -2.41
CA LYS A 138 9.59 9.59 -2.60
C LYS A 138 9.65 8.81 -1.30
N TYR A 139 9.70 7.47 -1.42
CA TYR A 139 9.71 6.55 -0.29
C TYR A 139 10.86 5.57 -0.40
N ASP A 140 11.42 5.19 0.74
CA ASP A 140 12.44 4.13 0.81
C ASP A 140 11.85 2.77 0.46
N PHE A 141 10.60 2.54 0.88
CA PHE A 141 9.91 1.27 0.69
C PHE A 141 8.49 1.47 0.19
N VAL A 142 8.08 0.65 -0.77
CA VAL A 142 6.70 0.61 -1.27
C VAL A 142 6.19 -0.82 -1.14
N ILE A 143 5.12 -1.02 -0.38
CA ILE A 143 4.45 -2.32 -0.22
C ILE A 143 3.01 -2.21 -0.71
N GLY A 144 2.46 -3.25 -1.29
CA GLY A 144 1.06 -3.21 -1.70
C GLY A 144 0.51 -4.52 -2.25
N ASN A 145 -0.80 -4.65 -2.12
CA ASN A 145 -1.63 -5.63 -2.81
C ASN A 145 -2.65 -4.87 -3.65
N PRO A 146 -2.27 -4.42 -4.87
CA PRO A 146 -3.10 -3.54 -5.67
C PRO A 146 -4.38 -4.24 -6.16
N PRO A 147 -5.45 -3.48 -6.47
CA PRO A 147 -6.69 -4.05 -6.97
C PRO A 147 -6.51 -4.72 -8.34
N TYR A 148 -6.90 -6.02 -8.43
CA TYR A 148 -6.85 -6.81 -9.66
C TYR A 148 -8.10 -6.61 -10.49
N MET A 149 -8.26 -5.43 -11.07
CA MET A 149 -9.46 -5.07 -11.79
C MET A 149 -9.14 -4.48 -13.16
N LYS A 150 -9.75 -5.07 -14.20
CA LYS A 150 -9.79 -4.43 -15.52
C LYS A 150 -10.72 -3.23 -15.48
N ILE A 151 -10.27 -2.14 -16.03
CA ILE A 151 -11.04 -0.90 -16.12
C ILE A 151 -11.29 -0.52 -17.58
N PRO A 152 -12.37 0.22 -17.89
CA PRO A 152 -12.59 0.79 -19.22
C PRO A 152 -11.42 1.69 -19.64
N LYS A 153 -11.20 1.83 -20.95
CA LYS A 153 -10.14 2.70 -21.50
C LYS A 153 -10.37 4.18 -21.21
N ASP A 154 -11.61 4.55 -20.97
CA ASP A 154 -12.06 5.90 -20.60
C ASP A 154 -12.19 6.10 -19.08
N ALA A 155 -11.80 5.10 -18.29
CA ALA A 155 -11.73 5.27 -16.82
C ALA A 155 -10.75 6.40 -16.47
N PRO A 156 -11.03 7.17 -15.41
CA PRO A 156 -10.17 8.29 -15.00
C PRO A 156 -8.70 7.90 -14.84
N GLU A 157 -8.42 6.76 -14.19
CA GLU A 157 -7.06 6.25 -13.95
C GLU A 157 -6.35 5.87 -15.26
N ALA A 158 -7.07 5.24 -16.21
CA ALA A 158 -6.51 4.89 -17.51
C ALA A 158 -6.22 6.12 -18.36
N THR A 159 -7.09 7.14 -18.27
CA THR A 159 -6.91 8.42 -18.96
C THR A 159 -5.78 9.25 -18.33
N ALA A 160 -5.60 9.15 -17.03
CA ALA A 160 -4.55 9.86 -16.30
C ALA A 160 -3.15 9.33 -16.62
N MET A 161 -3.01 8.02 -16.92
CA MET A 161 -1.73 7.36 -17.18
C MET A 161 -1.78 6.52 -18.48
N PRO A 162 -2.02 7.14 -19.65
CA PRO A 162 -2.21 6.43 -20.91
C PRO A 162 -0.95 5.66 -21.35
N GLU A 163 0.24 6.11 -20.96
CA GLU A 163 1.53 5.51 -21.34
C GLU A 163 1.72 4.11 -20.78
N VAL A 164 1.02 3.77 -19.67
CA VAL A 164 1.10 2.44 -19.05
C VAL A 164 -0.13 1.57 -19.36
N CYS A 165 -1.08 2.08 -20.16
CA CYS A 165 -2.35 1.44 -20.48
C CYS A 165 -2.37 0.85 -21.88
N TYR A 166 -1.66 -0.24 -22.11
CA TYR A 166 -1.72 -0.97 -23.39
C TYR A 166 -2.85 -2.01 -23.41
N GLY A 167 -3.64 -2.03 -24.48
CA GLY A 167 -4.72 -3.00 -24.67
C GLY A 167 -5.91 -2.75 -23.75
N ALA A 168 -6.20 -3.68 -22.84
CA ALA A 168 -7.24 -3.56 -21.82
C ALA A 168 -6.59 -3.10 -20.51
N PRO A 169 -6.82 -1.85 -20.05
CA PRO A 169 -6.20 -1.34 -18.83
C PRO A 169 -6.55 -2.17 -17.61
N ASN A 170 -5.57 -2.36 -16.73
CA ASN A 170 -5.76 -3.03 -15.44
C ASN A 170 -5.11 -2.20 -14.33
N LEU A 171 -5.85 -1.97 -13.26
CA LEU A 171 -5.42 -1.11 -12.17
C LEU A 171 -4.07 -1.54 -11.56
N TYR A 172 -3.79 -2.84 -11.44
CA TYR A 172 -2.54 -3.27 -10.83
C TYR A 172 -1.29 -2.81 -11.61
N PHE A 173 -1.35 -2.68 -12.94
CA PHE A 173 -0.25 -2.12 -13.72
C PHE A 173 -0.05 -0.64 -13.45
N ILE A 174 -1.15 0.10 -13.36
CA ILE A 174 -1.13 1.54 -13.06
C ILE A 174 -0.56 1.76 -11.65
N PHE A 175 -1.03 0.97 -10.67
CA PHE A 175 -0.50 1.01 -9.30
C PHE A 175 1.00 0.67 -9.24
N ALA A 176 1.44 -0.37 -9.97
CA ALA A 176 2.85 -0.74 -10.00
C ALA A 176 3.71 0.36 -10.62
N SER A 177 3.26 0.98 -11.70
CA SER A 177 3.98 2.09 -12.35
C SER A 177 4.07 3.32 -11.44
N MET A 178 2.98 3.66 -10.76
CA MET A 178 2.97 4.76 -9.79
C MET A 178 3.83 4.42 -8.56
N GLY A 179 3.83 3.17 -8.10
CA GLY A 179 4.70 2.70 -7.02
C GLY A 179 6.18 2.85 -7.35
N LEU A 180 6.59 2.48 -8.57
CA LEU A 180 7.97 2.70 -9.06
C LEU A 180 8.31 4.21 -9.14
N PHE A 181 7.36 5.01 -9.60
CA PHE A 181 7.52 6.47 -9.61
C PHE A 181 7.75 7.05 -8.21
N ASN A 182 7.08 6.50 -7.19
CA ASN A 182 7.22 6.95 -5.81
C ASN A 182 8.48 6.42 -5.08
N LEU A 183 9.28 5.55 -5.68
CA LEU A 183 10.53 5.10 -5.06
C LEU A 183 11.61 6.18 -5.07
N CYS A 184 12.35 6.30 -3.97
CA CYS A 184 13.60 7.03 -3.95
C CYS A 184 14.71 6.23 -4.66
N GLU A 185 15.86 6.84 -4.87
CA GLU A 185 17.05 6.12 -5.30
C GLU A 185 17.42 5.04 -4.27
N ASN A 186 17.69 3.82 -4.73
CA ASN A 186 17.90 2.63 -3.90
C ASN A 186 16.68 2.28 -3.01
N GLY A 187 15.49 2.71 -3.38
CA GLY A 187 14.24 2.27 -2.75
C GLY A 187 13.82 0.90 -3.25
N GLU A 188 13.04 0.18 -2.44
CA GLU A 188 12.57 -1.17 -2.77
C GLU A 188 11.04 -1.24 -2.80
N MET A 189 10.50 -2.00 -3.76
CA MET A 189 9.06 -2.23 -3.88
C MET A 189 8.75 -3.72 -3.87
N VAL A 190 7.77 -4.11 -3.06
CA VAL A 190 7.22 -5.46 -3.02
C VAL A 190 5.71 -5.41 -3.22
N TYR A 191 5.25 -5.96 -4.34
CA TYR A 191 3.83 -6.04 -4.69
C TYR A 191 3.41 -7.48 -4.93
N ILE A 192 2.18 -7.82 -4.53
CA ILE A 192 1.52 -9.03 -5.00
C ILE A 192 0.92 -8.73 -6.38
N LEU A 193 1.32 -9.48 -7.39
CA LEU A 193 0.74 -9.40 -8.72
C LEU A 193 0.10 -10.74 -9.11
N SER A 194 -1.10 -10.68 -9.71
CA SER A 194 -1.79 -11.88 -10.16
C SER A 194 -1.27 -12.32 -11.53
N LEU A 195 -0.75 -13.55 -11.63
CA LEU A 195 -0.32 -14.13 -12.90
C LEU A 195 -1.49 -14.49 -13.84
N ILE A 196 -2.71 -14.61 -13.33
CA ILE A 196 -3.89 -14.99 -14.12
C ILE A 196 -4.26 -13.93 -15.17
N HIS A 197 -3.75 -12.72 -15.02
CA HIS A 197 -4.06 -11.58 -15.88
C HIS A 197 -2.87 -11.17 -16.78
N ILE A 198 -1.77 -11.88 -16.70
CA ILE A 198 -0.62 -11.77 -17.60
C ILE A 198 -0.84 -12.75 -18.78
#